data_b3dc7660a6b3c310eedff9e91b164c75
#
_entry.id   b3dc7660a6b3c310eedff9e91b164c75
#
_cell.length_a   1.000
_cell.length_b   1.000
_cell.length_c   1.000
_cell.angle_alpha   90.00
_cell.angle_beta   90.00
_cell.angle_gamma   90.00
#
_symmetry.space_group_name_H-M   'P 1'
#
loop_
_entity.id
_entity.type
_entity.pdbx_description
1 polymer ?
#
loop_
_entity_poly.entity_id
_entity_poly.type
_entity_poly.pdbx_seq_one_letter_code
_entity_poly.pdbx_strand_id
1 'polypeptide(L)'
;MRKWQEMNALTLAYLGDAVYELWVRTHLMELGHEKVRELHKQAISYVRASTQARLLHSLLSDLDEVEQQVVLRGRNAKGGHPKNVDVVTYRHATAFESLVGYWQLNGQIERMQWAFNKVDGMLQDDLKQETDSGKNEGGKNYDESGTYSVHA
;
A
#
# COMPACT_ATOMS: atom_id res chain seq x y z
N MET A 1 -10.75 -15.51 24.30
CA MET A 1 -10.36 -14.63 23.17
C MET A 1 -11.51 -14.57 22.17
N ARG A 2 -11.90 -13.38 21.76
CA ARG A 2 -12.99 -13.23 20.78
C ARG A 2 -12.51 -13.76 19.41
N LYS A 3 -13.39 -14.47 18.73
CA LYS A 3 -13.10 -14.98 17.39
C LYS A 3 -13.11 -13.83 16.37
N TRP A 4 -12.22 -13.87 15.40
CA TRP A 4 -12.13 -12.82 14.37
C TRP A 4 -13.47 -12.65 13.59
N GLN A 5 -14.27 -13.72 13.44
CA GLN A 5 -15.57 -13.66 12.79
C GLN A 5 -16.58 -12.73 13.50
N GLU A 6 -16.42 -12.59 14.81
CA GLU A 6 -17.27 -11.74 15.65
C GLU A 6 -16.80 -10.29 15.67
N MET A 7 -15.64 -10.00 15.07
CA MET A 7 -15.06 -8.67 15.06
C MET A 7 -15.55 -7.88 13.86
N ASN A 8 -15.76 -6.59 14.07
CA ASN A 8 -16.03 -5.64 12.98
C ASN A 8 -14.80 -5.57 12.04
N ALA A 9 -15.05 -5.43 10.75
CA ALA A 9 -13.98 -5.29 9.77
C ALA A 9 -13.04 -4.12 10.06
N LEU A 10 -13.56 -3.00 10.57
CA LEU A 10 -12.74 -1.84 10.97
C LEU A 10 -11.86 -2.15 12.19
N THR A 11 -12.30 -3.02 13.08
CA THR A 11 -11.48 -3.49 14.20
C THR A 11 -10.31 -4.34 13.70
N LEU A 12 -10.57 -5.23 12.74
CA LEU A 12 -9.50 -5.98 12.07
C LEU A 12 -8.53 -5.05 11.35
N ALA A 13 -9.03 -4.06 10.64
CA ALA A 13 -8.21 -3.07 9.93
C ALA A 13 -7.34 -2.25 10.90
N TYR A 14 -7.88 -1.88 12.06
CA TYR A 14 -7.14 -1.18 13.10
C TYR A 14 -5.90 -1.97 13.54
N LEU A 15 -6.06 -3.27 13.76
CA LEU A 15 -4.93 -4.16 14.08
C LEU A 15 -3.99 -4.29 12.88
N GLY A 16 -4.53 -4.52 11.70
CA GLY A 16 -3.75 -4.72 10.47
C GLY A 16 -2.89 -3.52 10.09
N ASP A 17 -3.39 -2.32 10.33
CA ASP A 17 -2.63 -1.08 10.14
C ASP A 17 -1.34 -1.08 10.98
N ALA A 18 -1.46 -1.40 12.27
CA ALA A 18 -0.31 -1.48 13.16
C ALA A 18 0.69 -2.58 12.77
N VAL A 19 0.19 -3.74 12.38
CA VAL A 19 1.02 -4.89 11.95
C VAL A 19 1.79 -4.56 10.69
N TYR A 20 1.13 -4.01 9.68
CA TYR A 20 1.76 -3.62 8.42
C TYR A 20 2.80 -2.51 8.64
N GLU A 21 2.47 -1.50 9.44
CA GLU A 21 3.40 -0.42 9.76
C GLU A 21 4.65 -0.92 10.50
N LEU A 22 4.48 -1.85 11.43
CA LEU A 22 5.63 -2.48 12.12
C LEU A 22 6.52 -3.22 11.12
N TRP A 23 5.93 -3.97 10.22
CA TRP A 23 6.69 -4.66 9.17
C TRP A 23 7.46 -3.67 8.28
N VAL A 24 6.80 -2.59 7.84
CA VAL A 24 7.42 -1.56 7.00
C VAL A 24 8.61 -0.92 7.68
N ARG A 25 8.48 -0.51 8.93
CA ARG A 25 9.57 0.12 9.69
C ARG A 25 10.75 -0.85 9.86
N THR A 26 10.49 -2.08 10.24
CA THR A 26 11.51 -3.12 10.36
C THR A 26 12.21 -3.36 9.01
N HIS A 27 11.44 -3.48 7.96
CA HIS A 27 11.94 -3.72 6.60
C HIS A 27 12.87 -2.59 6.12
N LEU A 28 12.48 -1.34 6.33
CA LEU A 28 13.30 -0.18 5.96
C LEU A 28 14.63 -0.14 6.73
N MET A 29 14.62 -0.53 8.01
CA MET A 29 15.84 -0.64 8.81
C MET A 29 16.76 -1.76 8.27
N GLU A 30 16.18 -2.89 7.88
CA GLU A 30 16.92 -4.00 7.25
C GLU A 30 17.53 -3.61 5.90
N LEU A 31 16.89 -2.71 5.16
CA LEU A 31 17.43 -2.16 3.91
C LEU A 31 18.56 -1.13 4.13
N GLY A 32 18.85 -0.79 5.39
CA GLY A 32 19.97 0.07 5.76
C GLY A 32 19.63 1.54 6.04
N HIS A 33 18.35 1.89 6.08
CA HIS A 33 17.94 3.23 6.48
C HIS A 33 18.03 3.38 8.01
N GLU A 34 18.71 4.40 8.48
CA GLU A 34 18.96 4.62 9.92
C GLU A 34 18.38 5.93 10.43
N LYS A 35 18.43 6.99 9.63
CA LYS A 35 17.96 8.32 10.03
C LYS A 35 16.43 8.33 10.09
N VAL A 36 15.87 8.69 11.24
CA VAL A 36 14.41 8.71 11.46
C VAL A 36 13.67 9.55 10.41
N ARG A 37 14.22 10.67 10.01
CA ARG A 37 13.66 11.53 8.96
C ARG A 37 13.56 10.81 7.62
N GLU A 38 14.58 10.06 7.25
CA GLU A 38 14.60 9.28 6.02
C GLU A 38 13.65 8.07 6.11
N LEU A 39 13.60 7.41 7.27
CA LEU A 39 12.66 6.32 7.54
C LEU A 39 11.21 6.77 7.36
N HIS A 40 10.83 7.91 7.92
CA HIS A 40 9.49 8.48 7.75
C HIS A 40 9.16 8.77 6.29
N LYS A 41 10.09 9.37 5.57
CA LYS A 41 9.92 9.71 4.15
C LYS A 41 9.70 8.45 3.30
N GLN A 42 10.52 7.42 3.52
CA GLN A 42 10.41 6.16 2.79
C GLN A 42 9.13 5.41 3.17
N ALA A 43 8.76 5.39 4.44
CA ALA A 43 7.58 4.70 4.93
C ALA A 43 6.28 5.18 4.28
N ILE A 44 6.15 6.45 3.94
CA ILE A 44 4.96 7.01 3.29
C ILE A 44 4.62 6.26 2.01
N SER A 45 5.60 5.93 1.18
CA SER A 45 5.39 5.19 -0.07
C SER A 45 4.80 3.80 0.15
N TYR A 46 5.14 3.16 1.27
CA TYR A 46 4.67 1.82 1.64
C TYR A 46 3.27 1.83 2.24
N VAL A 47 2.96 2.82 3.10
CA VAL A 47 1.74 2.82 3.93
C VAL A 47 0.58 3.60 3.35
N ARG A 48 0.80 4.40 2.32
CA ARG A 48 -0.29 5.17 1.69
C ARG A 48 -1.36 4.25 1.10
N ALA A 49 -2.59 4.74 1.06
CA ALA A 49 -3.75 3.99 0.64
C ALA A 49 -3.61 3.40 -0.78
N SER A 50 -3.01 4.14 -1.70
CA SER A 50 -2.80 3.68 -3.08
C SER A 50 -1.88 2.46 -3.17
N THR A 51 -0.82 2.42 -2.37
CA THR A 51 0.09 1.26 -2.29
C THR A 51 -0.62 0.05 -1.70
N GLN A 52 -1.35 0.23 -0.62
CA GLN A 52 -2.10 -0.85 0.03
C GLN A 52 -3.18 -1.41 -0.89
N ALA A 53 -3.91 -0.56 -1.61
CA ALA A 53 -4.91 -0.99 -2.58
C ALA A 53 -4.29 -1.81 -3.72
N ARG A 54 -3.16 -1.38 -4.26
CA ARG A 54 -2.44 -2.11 -5.31
C ARG A 54 -1.89 -3.44 -4.80
N LEU A 55 -1.37 -3.46 -3.58
CA LEU A 55 -0.89 -4.69 -2.95
C LEU A 55 -2.04 -5.69 -2.82
N LEU A 56 -3.21 -5.26 -2.36
CA LEU A 56 -4.40 -6.10 -2.31
C LEU A 56 -4.75 -6.66 -3.69
N HIS A 57 -4.77 -5.83 -4.72
CA HIS A 57 -5.07 -6.28 -6.09
C HIS A 57 -4.11 -7.37 -6.57
N SER A 58 -2.84 -7.27 -6.21
CA SER A 58 -1.83 -8.29 -6.56
C SER A 58 -2.07 -9.64 -5.88
N LEU A 59 -2.85 -9.67 -4.80
CA LEU A 59 -3.12 -10.87 -4.01
C LEU A 59 -4.42 -11.58 -4.37
N LEU A 60 -5.38 -10.87 -4.98
CA LEU A 60 -6.78 -11.32 -5.08
C LEU A 60 -6.93 -12.71 -5.70
N SER A 61 -6.17 -13.04 -6.74
CA SER A 61 -6.26 -14.34 -7.41
C SER A 61 -5.73 -15.50 -6.57
N ASP A 62 -4.95 -15.23 -5.55
CA ASP A 62 -4.30 -16.21 -4.69
C ASP A 62 -4.94 -16.34 -3.31
N LEU A 63 -6.02 -15.61 -3.06
CA LEU A 63 -6.74 -15.65 -1.79
C LEU A 63 -7.72 -16.82 -1.74
N ASP A 64 -7.80 -17.49 -0.58
CA ASP A 64 -8.80 -18.49 -0.32
C ASP A 64 -10.20 -17.88 -0.05
N GLU A 65 -11.22 -18.71 0.08
CA GLU A 65 -12.60 -18.24 0.29
C GLU A 65 -12.75 -17.39 1.57
N VAL A 66 -12.08 -17.77 2.65
CA VAL A 66 -12.16 -17.05 3.93
C VAL A 66 -11.49 -15.68 3.80
N GLU A 67 -10.32 -15.64 3.20
CA GLU A 67 -9.60 -14.40 2.93
C GLU A 67 -10.41 -13.47 2.02
N GLN A 68 -11.04 -14.00 0.98
CA GLN A 68 -11.94 -13.24 0.10
C GLN A 68 -13.11 -12.63 0.86
N GLN A 69 -13.71 -13.36 1.79
CA GLN A 69 -14.81 -12.86 2.63
C GLN A 69 -14.34 -11.73 3.56
N VAL A 70 -13.15 -11.86 4.15
CA VAL A 70 -12.56 -10.81 4.98
C VAL A 70 -12.34 -9.55 4.16
N VAL A 71 -11.79 -9.67 2.96
CA VAL A 71 -11.57 -8.55 2.04
C VAL A 71 -12.91 -7.88 1.68
N LEU A 72 -13.92 -8.66 1.35
CA LEU A 72 -15.25 -8.13 1.01
C LEU A 72 -15.88 -7.34 2.17
N ARG A 73 -15.79 -7.86 3.38
CA ARG A 73 -16.26 -7.18 4.59
C ARG A 73 -15.51 -5.86 4.84
N GLY A 74 -14.20 -5.87 4.65
CA GLY A 74 -13.36 -4.67 4.79
C GLY A 74 -13.70 -3.60 3.76
N ARG A 75 -13.87 -4.01 2.51
CA ARG A 75 -14.25 -3.10 1.42
C ARG A 75 -15.64 -2.47 1.64
N ASN A 76 -16.57 -3.23 2.20
CA ASN A 76 -17.95 -2.80 2.43
C ASN A 76 -18.16 -2.17 3.80
N ALA A 77 -17.12 -2.05 4.63
CA ALA A 77 -17.23 -1.42 5.94
C ALA A 77 -17.67 0.03 5.83
N LYS A 78 -18.63 0.41 6.68
CA LYS A 78 -19.15 1.78 6.73
C LYS A 78 -18.24 2.63 7.61
N GLY A 79 -17.68 3.68 7.04
CA GLY A 79 -16.84 4.65 7.75
C GLY A 79 -16.55 5.84 6.85
N GLY A 80 -16.17 6.95 7.46
CA GLY A 80 -15.70 8.12 6.73
C GLY A 80 -14.35 7.84 6.05
N HIS A 81 -14.04 8.61 5.03
CA HIS A 81 -12.73 8.55 4.37
C HIS A 81 -12.07 9.94 4.37
N PRO A 82 -10.74 10.02 4.33
CA PRO A 82 -10.03 11.29 4.21
C PRO A 82 -10.41 12.03 2.92
N LYS A 83 -10.45 13.36 2.98
CA LYS A 83 -10.88 14.21 1.85
C LYS A 83 -9.99 14.07 0.61
N ASN A 84 -8.71 13.72 0.79
CA ASN A 84 -7.71 13.69 -0.28
C ASN A 84 -7.48 12.29 -0.86
N VAL A 85 -8.29 11.31 -0.48
CA VAL A 85 -8.17 9.94 -0.94
C VAL A 85 -9.45 9.55 -1.66
N ASP A 86 -9.31 8.94 -2.83
CA ASP A 86 -10.42 8.35 -3.56
C ASP A 86 -11.13 7.29 -2.71
N VAL A 87 -12.47 7.30 -2.71
CA VAL A 87 -13.30 6.39 -1.90
C VAL A 87 -12.99 4.93 -2.19
N VAL A 88 -12.85 4.56 -3.45
CA VAL A 88 -12.57 3.18 -3.88
C VAL A 88 -11.19 2.75 -3.38
N THR A 89 -10.19 3.59 -3.57
CA THR A 89 -8.82 3.33 -3.08
C THR A 89 -8.79 3.17 -1.56
N TYR A 90 -9.47 4.05 -0.83
CA TYR A 90 -9.56 3.97 0.63
C TYR A 90 -10.23 2.67 1.10
N ARG A 91 -11.32 2.25 0.46
CA ARG A 91 -12.01 1.00 0.77
C ARG A 91 -11.14 -0.21 0.52
N HIS A 92 -10.37 -0.23 -0.55
CA HIS A 92 -9.41 -1.31 -0.83
C HIS A 92 -8.25 -1.32 0.18
N ALA A 93 -7.76 -0.16 0.59
CA ALA A 93 -6.76 -0.07 1.65
C ALA A 93 -7.30 -0.62 2.98
N THR A 94 -8.53 -0.28 3.35
CA THR A 94 -9.21 -0.81 4.53
C THR A 94 -9.37 -2.34 4.43
N ALA A 95 -9.74 -2.84 3.27
CA ALA A 95 -9.85 -4.28 3.01
C ALA A 95 -8.51 -5.00 3.18
N PHE A 96 -7.42 -4.42 2.69
CA PHE A 96 -6.08 -4.93 2.88
C PHE A 96 -5.71 -4.98 4.38
N GLU A 97 -5.93 -3.91 5.11
CA GLU A 97 -5.66 -3.87 6.54
C GLU A 97 -6.51 -4.87 7.33
N SER A 98 -7.78 -5.06 6.95
CA SER A 98 -8.65 -6.08 7.54
C SER A 98 -8.09 -7.49 7.33
N LEU A 99 -7.59 -7.77 6.13
CA LEU A 99 -6.95 -9.03 5.79
C LEU A 99 -5.69 -9.27 6.64
N VAL A 100 -4.86 -8.26 6.79
CA VAL A 100 -3.67 -8.33 7.64
C VAL A 100 -4.04 -8.59 9.09
N GLY A 101 -5.05 -7.91 9.62
CA GLY A 101 -5.56 -8.15 10.97
C GLY A 101 -6.07 -9.57 11.17
N TYR A 102 -6.78 -10.10 10.18
CA TYR A 102 -7.22 -11.50 10.16
C TYR A 102 -6.03 -12.46 10.24
N TRP A 103 -5.02 -12.28 9.38
CA TRP A 103 -3.83 -13.12 9.40
C TRP A 103 -3.09 -13.06 10.75
N GLN A 104 -2.98 -11.88 11.33
CA GLN A 104 -2.34 -11.69 12.63
C GLN A 104 -3.05 -12.48 13.73
N LEU A 105 -4.37 -12.37 13.80
CA LEU A 105 -5.17 -13.07 14.82
C LEU A 105 -5.14 -14.59 14.67
N ASN A 106 -4.97 -15.08 13.45
CA ASN A 106 -4.91 -16.51 13.17
C ASN A 106 -3.48 -17.05 13.08
N GLY A 107 -2.48 -16.25 13.43
CA GLY A 107 -1.08 -16.68 13.44
C GLY A 107 -0.50 -17.03 12.07
N GLN A 108 -1.08 -16.52 11.00
CA GLN A 108 -0.66 -16.81 9.61
C GLN A 108 0.51 -15.91 9.18
N ILE A 109 1.62 -16.03 9.86
CA ILE A 109 2.81 -15.19 9.69
C ILE A 109 3.45 -15.36 8.32
N GLU A 110 3.56 -16.58 7.84
CA GLU A 110 4.13 -16.86 6.51
C GLU A 110 3.28 -16.26 5.38
N ARG A 111 1.97 -16.28 5.55
CA ARG A 111 1.02 -15.68 4.60
C ARG A 111 1.22 -14.17 4.51
N MET A 112 1.41 -13.51 5.67
CA MET A 112 1.74 -12.09 5.73
C MET A 112 3.08 -11.79 5.05
N GLN A 113 4.11 -12.57 5.32
CA GLN A 113 5.44 -12.39 4.69
C GLN A 113 5.36 -12.51 3.17
N TRP A 114 4.65 -13.52 2.68
CA TRP A 114 4.41 -13.69 1.25
C TRP A 114 3.77 -12.45 0.63
N ALA A 115 2.74 -11.91 1.27
CA ALA A 115 2.03 -10.72 0.79
C ALA A 115 2.90 -9.47 0.83
N PHE A 116 3.55 -9.21 1.96
CA PHE A 116 4.33 -7.99 2.16
C PHE A 116 5.57 -7.93 1.27
N ASN A 117 6.19 -9.08 0.99
CA ASN A 117 7.37 -9.15 0.12
C ASN A 117 7.11 -8.68 -1.32
N LYS A 118 5.86 -8.55 -1.74
CA LYS A 118 5.50 -8.04 -3.07
C LYS A 118 5.64 -6.53 -3.20
N VAL A 119 5.67 -5.79 -2.09
CA VAL A 119 5.57 -4.32 -2.10
C VAL A 119 6.78 -3.65 -2.75
N ASP A 120 7.98 -4.15 -2.52
CA ASP A 120 9.20 -3.55 -3.08
C ASP A 120 9.20 -3.57 -4.61
N GLY A 121 8.83 -4.70 -5.20
CA GLY A 121 8.71 -4.82 -6.65
C GLY A 121 7.70 -3.82 -7.23
N MET A 122 6.58 -3.64 -6.58
CA MET A 122 5.56 -2.66 -6.99
C MET A 122 6.08 -1.24 -6.95
N LEU A 123 6.79 -0.85 -5.89
CA LEU A 123 7.35 0.50 -5.75
C LEU A 123 8.48 0.77 -6.73
N GLN A 124 9.29 -0.23 -7.06
CA GLN A 124 10.32 -0.12 -8.10
C GLN A 124 9.72 0.07 -9.49
N ASP A 125 8.64 -0.62 -9.80
CA ASP A 125 7.92 -0.48 -11.07
C ASP A 125 7.34 0.93 -11.23
N ASP A 126 6.83 1.53 -10.15
CA ASP A 126 6.36 2.91 -10.15
C ASP A 126 7.47 3.90 -10.48
N LEU A 127 8.64 3.75 -9.89
CA LEU A 127 9.80 4.60 -10.17
C LEU A 127 10.25 4.51 -11.63
N LYS A 128 10.22 3.31 -12.22
CA LYS A 128 10.54 3.12 -13.64
C LYS A 128 9.54 3.84 -14.54
N GLN A 129 8.25 3.75 -14.24
CA GLN A 129 7.21 4.42 -15.02
C GLN A 129 7.34 5.95 -14.94
N GLU A 130 7.66 6.50 -13.78
CA GLU A 130 7.89 7.94 -13.61
C GLU A 130 9.11 8.42 -14.40
N THR A 131 10.20 7.66 -14.41
CA THR A 131 11.41 8.01 -15.17
C THR A 131 11.19 7.90 -16.69
N ASP A 132 10.41 6.95 -17.15
CA ASP A 132 10.08 6.80 -18.58
C ASP A 132 9.10 7.88 -19.05
N SER A 133 8.13 8.26 -18.22
CA SER A 133 7.23 9.39 -18.48
C SER A 133 7.98 10.71 -18.53
N GLY A 134 8.92 10.93 -17.61
CA GLY A 134 9.76 12.12 -17.58
C GLY A 134 10.70 12.24 -18.78
N LYS A 135 11.15 11.13 -19.36
CA LYS A 135 11.96 11.14 -20.58
C LYS A 135 11.13 11.50 -21.83
N ASN A 136 9.86 11.17 -21.85
CA ASN A 136 8.97 11.50 -22.97
C ASN A 136 8.55 12.99 -22.96
N GLU A 137 8.49 13.62 -21.80
CA GLU A 137 8.17 15.05 -21.68
C GLU A 137 9.39 15.95 -21.95
N GLY A 138 10.60 15.44 -21.76
CA GLY A 138 11.85 16.15 -22.05
C GLY A 138 12.22 16.28 -23.54
N GLY A 139 11.45 15.64 -24.43
CA GLY A 139 11.73 15.58 -25.86
C GLY A 139 11.05 16.62 -26.76
N LYS A 140 10.27 17.55 -26.20
CA LYS A 140 9.47 18.47 -27.00
C LYS A 140 9.53 19.91 -26.47
N ASN A 141 10.65 20.57 -26.56
CA ASN A 141 10.66 22.05 -26.54
C ASN A 141 11.99 22.57 -27.10
N TYR A 142 12.24 22.26 -28.37
CA TYR A 142 13.11 23.13 -29.17
C TYR A 142 12.20 23.89 -30.09
N ASP A 143 12.16 25.21 -29.96
CA ASP A 143 11.64 26.05 -31.00
C ASP A 143 12.69 26.16 -32.13
N GLU A 144 12.26 26.49 -33.31
CA GLU A 144 13.14 26.62 -34.47
C GLU A 144 14.22 27.72 -34.33
N SER A 145 14.23 28.47 -33.22
CA SER A 145 15.20 29.53 -32.91
C SER A 145 16.29 29.12 -31.95
N GLY A 146 16.25 27.90 -31.36
CA GLY A 146 17.29 27.37 -30.48
C GLY A 146 17.38 28.01 -29.10
N THR A 147 16.35 28.71 -28.67
CA THR A 147 16.28 29.34 -27.33
C THR A 147 15.48 28.49 -26.36
N TYR A 148 16.06 28.27 -25.17
CA TYR A 148 15.39 27.60 -24.06
C TYR A 148 14.30 28.51 -23.48
N SER A 149 13.07 28.03 -23.45
CA SER A 149 12.01 28.62 -22.65
C SER A 149 11.81 27.75 -21.41
N VAL A 150 12.22 28.28 -20.25
CA VAL A 150 11.93 27.68 -18.95
C VAL A 150 10.62 28.27 -18.47
N HIS A 151 9.56 27.49 -18.47
CA HIS A 151 8.35 27.81 -17.72
C HIS A 151 8.46 27.17 -16.33
N ALA A 152 8.55 28.02 -15.32
CA ALA A 152 8.44 27.62 -13.93
C ALA A 152 7.02 27.11 -13.59
#